data_9688d9a461fc40d25f55a7a08027edce
#
_entry.id   9688d9a461fc40d25f55a7a08027edce
#
_cell.length_a   1.000
_cell.length_b   1.000
_cell.length_c   1.000
_cell.angle_alpha   90.00
_cell.angle_beta   90.00
_cell.angle_gamma   90.00
#
_symmetry.space_group_name_H-M   'P 1'
#
loop_
_entity.id
_entity.type
_entity.pdbx_description
1 polymer ?
#
loop_
_entity_poly.entity_id
_entity_poly.type
_entity_poly.pdbx_seq_one_letter_code
_entity_poly.pdbx_strand_id
1 'polypeptide(L)'
;MNLADAPTFEEAGEPITNPNFFLETREKLIKEGTDFIEADLSAMKLTLYEGGESREVFPILTKGREGSWWETPAGVYRVGSKAQNHFSSFGQVYQPWSVQFQGNFFIHGWPYHPDGTPVVSSYSGGCIRLATADAEKVFEKVKIGTPVLVFEESLLNGDGFDYGSANGNRLKNLSAKSYLAADLKNNYVLAEEDGDKILPISSIANLMIALVATDHMNIEKRVGRNSIYDLLFPMLLESSDEATASIARPLGENHLKKLMDEKGQAIGMANTSFASPSENSALNISSADDLFNLAKYLYTNRNFILKMTTGKLDTAIYGKPAFSDLENLNLGSDDPRFIGGKTERNSDGKESILAVFEINVRGEIRPVALILLDSSDAERDMRAVLDYIEANYGS
;
A
#
# COMPACT_ATOMS: atom_id res chain seq x y z
N MET A 1 -16.24 -16.79 21.93
CA MET A 1 -15.98 -17.07 20.53
C MET A 1 -14.46 -17.10 20.39
N ASN A 2 -13.89 -18.25 20.11
CA ASN A 2 -12.44 -18.39 19.96
C ASN A 2 -12.01 -17.61 18.72
N LEU A 3 -10.88 -16.90 18.82
CA LEU A 3 -10.23 -16.20 17.70
C LEU A 3 -9.85 -17.14 16.52
N ALA A 4 -9.99 -18.46 16.72
CA ALA A 4 -9.74 -19.48 15.71
C ALA A 4 -10.88 -19.67 14.68
N ASP A 5 -12.09 -19.13 14.94
CA ASP A 5 -13.25 -19.31 14.06
C ASP A 5 -13.59 -18.07 13.21
N ALA A 6 -12.71 -17.05 13.19
CA ALA A 6 -12.83 -15.97 12.23
C ALA A 6 -12.29 -16.46 10.88
N PRO A 7 -13.02 -16.29 9.75
CA PRO A 7 -12.50 -16.66 8.44
C PRO A 7 -11.14 -16.01 8.24
N THR A 8 -10.13 -16.83 7.94
CA THR A 8 -8.79 -16.35 7.63
C THR A 8 -8.84 -15.64 6.28
N PHE A 9 -8.02 -14.62 6.08
CA PHE A 9 -7.93 -13.91 4.79
C PHE A 9 -7.52 -14.83 3.63
N GLU A 10 -6.93 -15.98 3.92
CA GLU A 10 -6.63 -17.04 2.93
C GLU A 10 -7.88 -17.54 2.20
N GLU A 11 -9.08 -17.35 2.78
CA GLU A 11 -10.36 -17.66 2.14
C GLU A 11 -10.98 -16.46 1.41
N ALA A 12 -10.41 -15.26 1.54
CA ALA A 12 -11.02 -14.01 1.07
C ALA A 12 -10.77 -13.72 -0.43
N GLY A 13 -10.20 -14.66 -1.18
CA GLY A 13 -10.20 -14.55 -2.63
C GLY A 13 -8.96 -13.92 -3.27
N GLU A 14 -9.07 -13.67 -4.51
CA GLU A 14 -8.01 -13.32 -5.46
C GLU A 14 -7.32 -11.98 -5.16
N PRO A 15 -6.05 -11.83 -5.57
CA PRO A 15 -5.27 -10.62 -5.35
C PRO A 15 -5.89 -9.36 -5.99
N ILE A 16 -5.42 -8.19 -5.55
CA ILE A 16 -5.80 -6.85 -6.10
C ILE A 16 -5.49 -6.70 -7.60
N THR A 17 -4.67 -7.56 -8.19
CA THR A 17 -4.56 -7.75 -9.63
C THR A 17 -5.91 -8.09 -10.27
N ASN A 18 -6.82 -8.71 -9.51
CA ASN A 18 -8.23 -8.73 -9.86
C ASN A 18 -8.85 -7.36 -9.51
N PRO A 19 -9.32 -6.58 -10.50
CA PRO A 19 -9.97 -5.29 -10.26
C PRO A 19 -11.23 -5.42 -9.41
N ASN A 20 -11.73 -6.65 -9.22
CA ASN A 20 -12.92 -6.96 -8.45
C ASN A 20 -12.63 -7.35 -6.98
N PHE A 21 -11.37 -7.40 -6.54
CA PHE A 21 -10.99 -7.85 -5.19
C PHE A 21 -11.92 -7.30 -4.08
N PHE A 22 -12.14 -5.98 -4.06
CA PHE A 22 -13.02 -5.38 -3.06
C PHE A 22 -14.50 -5.77 -3.25
N LEU A 23 -14.95 -5.82 -4.50
CA LEU A 23 -16.34 -6.20 -4.84
C LEU A 23 -16.59 -7.67 -4.48
N GLU A 24 -15.67 -8.55 -4.82
CA GLU A 24 -15.75 -9.98 -4.49
C GLU A 24 -15.70 -10.23 -2.99
N THR A 25 -14.81 -9.50 -2.28
CA THR A 25 -14.78 -9.56 -0.81
C THR A 25 -16.11 -9.11 -0.22
N ARG A 26 -16.70 -8.01 -0.73
CA ARG A 26 -18.00 -7.53 -0.29
C ARG A 26 -19.09 -8.57 -0.56
N GLU A 27 -19.14 -9.12 -1.78
CA GLU A 27 -20.14 -10.13 -2.16
C GLU A 27 -20.02 -11.41 -1.32
N LYS A 28 -18.79 -11.83 -1.02
CA LYS A 28 -18.51 -12.95 -0.12
C LYS A 28 -19.07 -12.68 1.27
N LEU A 29 -18.77 -11.52 1.87
CA LEU A 29 -19.25 -11.13 3.20
C LEU A 29 -20.80 -11.06 3.24
N ILE A 30 -21.42 -10.54 2.19
CA ILE A 30 -22.88 -10.50 2.05
C ILE A 30 -23.45 -11.93 1.97
N LYS A 31 -22.90 -12.79 1.12
CA LYS A 31 -23.36 -14.17 0.94
C LYS A 31 -23.23 -15.02 2.19
N GLU A 32 -22.18 -14.77 2.97
CA GLU A 32 -21.93 -15.45 4.25
C GLU A 32 -22.77 -14.91 5.41
N GLY A 33 -23.55 -13.85 5.19
CA GLY A 33 -24.34 -13.21 6.25
C GLY A 33 -23.47 -12.55 7.33
N THR A 34 -22.32 -12.02 6.95
CA THR A 34 -21.34 -11.43 7.86
C THR A 34 -21.72 -10.00 8.22
N ASP A 35 -21.55 -9.62 9.51
CA ASP A 35 -21.60 -8.22 9.94
C ASP A 35 -20.29 -7.53 9.54
N PHE A 36 -20.34 -6.41 8.80
CA PHE A 36 -19.13 -5.68 8.42
C PHE A 36 -19.39 -4.19 8.17
N ILE A 37 -18.30 -3.42 8.13
CA ILE A 37 -18.29 -2.03 7.70
C ILE A 37 -17.76 -1.94 6.27
N GLU A 38 -18.43 -1.17 5.42
CA GLU A 38 -17.92 -0.73 4.12
C GLU A 38 -17.72 0.79 4.15
N ALA A 39 -16.50 1.25 3.90
CA ALA A 39 -16.17 2.65 3.79
C ALA A 39 -15.74 2.97 2.36
N ASP A 40 -16.64 3.52 1.57
CA ASP A 40 -16.39 4.03 0.23
C ASP A 40 -15.85 5.47 0.34
N LEU A 41 -14.54 5.61 0.14
CA LEU A 41 -13.85 6.89 0.27
C LEU A 41 -14.07 7.81 -0.94
N SER A 42 -14.48 7.27 -2.09
CA SER A 42 -14.83 8.06 -3.29
C SER A 42 -16.23 8.64 -3.18
N ALA A 43 -17.21 7.81 -2.81
CA ALA A 43 -18.58 8.27 -2.58
C ALA A 43 -18.76 8.99 -1.24
N MET A 44 -17.74 9.02 -0.37
CA MET A 44 -17.80 9.57 0.99
C MET A 44 -18.95 9.00 1.83
N LYS A 45 -19.08 7.67 1.81
CA LYS A 45 -20.14 6.93 2.51
C LYS A 45 -19.56 5.78 3.33
N LEU A 46 -20.12 5.60 4.52
CA LEU A 46 -19.88 4.41 5.35
C LEU A 46 -21.19 3.64 5.49
N THR A 47 -21.18 2.39 5.07
CA THR A 47 -22.32 1.48 5.15
C THR A 47 -22.08 0.44 6.23
N LEU A 48 -23.05 0.26 7.12
CA LEU A 48 -23.06 -0.79 8.12
C LEU A 48 -23.91 -1.96 7.62
N TYR A 49 -23.31 -3.15 7.56
CA TYR A 49 -23.98 -4.39 7.22
C TYR A 49 -24.20 -5.24 8.46
N GLU A 50 -25.41 -5.77 8.62
CA GLU A 50 -25.78 -6.75 9.65
C GLU A 50 -26.39 -7.98 8.97
N GLY A 51 -25.82 -9.16 9.22
CA GLY A 51 -26.26 -10.41 8.57
C GLY A 51 -26.11 -10.37 7.05
N GLY A 52 -25.15 -9.64 6.50
CA GLY A 52 -24.95 -9.44 5.08
C GLY A 52 -25.93 -8.44 4.42
N GLU A 53 -26.83 -7.82 5.18
CA GLU A 53 -27.77 -6.82 4.67
C GLU A 53 -27.32 -5.41 5.04
N SER A 54 -27.34 -4.47 4.07
CA SER A 54 -27.12 -3.04 4.35
C SER A 54 -28.24 -2.53 5.28
N ARG A 55 -27.85 -2.03 6.45
CA ARG A 55 -28.80 -1.53 7.48
C ARG A 55 -28.83 -0.03 7.56
N GLU A 56 -27.65 0.59 7.65
CA GLU A 56 -27.52 2.02 7.80
C GLU A 56 -26.39 2.56 6.92
N VAL A 57 -26.56 3.77 6.40
CA VAL A 57 -25.56 4.47 5.60
C VAL A 57 -25.32 5.84 6.21
N PHE A 58 -24.05 6.15 6.47
CA PHE A 58 -23.62 7.39 7.09
C PHE A 58 -22.72 8.19 6.14
N PRO A 59 -22.84 9.52 6.08
CA PRO A 59 -21.90 10.35 5.33
C PRO A 59 -20.54 10.37 6.03
N ILE A 60 -19.48 10.16 5.28
CA ILE A 60 -18.12 10.44 5.71
C ILE A 60 -17.91 11.94 5.58
N LEU A 61 -17.61 12.64 6.67
CA LEU A 61 -17.46 14.08 6.69
C LEU A 61 -16.07 14.52 6.24
N THR A 62 -15.04 13.78 6.67
CA THR A 62 -13.66 14.00 6.22
C THR A 62 -12.87 12.68 6.24
N LYS A 63 -11.89 12.60 5.36
CA LYS A 63 -10.88 11.55 5.28
C LYS A 63 -9.46 12.13 5.29
N GLY A 64 -8.44 11.32 5.22
CA GLY A 64 -7.06 11.74 5.01
C GLY A 64 -6.87 12.43 3.65
N ARG A 65 -5.86 13.28 3.56
CA ARG A 65 -5.54 14.00 2.32
C ARG A 65 -4.80 13.06 1.36
N GLU A 66 -5.29 12.95 0.15
CA GLU A 66 -4.65 12.18 -0.93
C GLU A 66 -3.19 12.63 -1.16
N GLY A 67 -2.30 11.66 -1.38
CA GLY A 67 -0.88 11.89 -1.61
C GLY A 67 -0.08 12.30 -0.38
N SER A 68 -0.70 12.38 0.79
CA SER A 68 -0.01 12.61 2.06
C SER A 68 0.34 11.29 2.75
N TRP A 69 1.28 11.31 3.71
CA TRP A 69 1.60 10.13 4.50
C TRP A 69 0.46 9.69 5.44
N TRP A 70 -0.49 10.59 5.71
CA TRP A 70 -1.71 10.31 6.49
C TRP A 70 -2.96 10.15 5.61
N GLU A 71 -2.82 9.81 4.35
CA GLU A 71 -3.94 9.39 3.50
C GLU A 71 -4.65 8.19 4.14
N THR A 72 -5.98 8.14 4.05
CA THR A 72 -6.76 7.03 4.63
C THR A 72 -6.37 5.72 3.93
N PRO A 73 -5.90 4.69 4.68
CA PRO A 73 -5.45 3.45 4.06
C PRO A 73 -6.63 2.63 3.54
N ALA A 74 -6.66 2.40 2.23
CA ALA A 74 -7.55 1.41 1.63
C ALA A 74 -7.07 -0.02 1.97
N GLY A 75 -7.99 -0.97 2.02
CA GLY A 75 -7.68 -2.38 2.32
C GLY A 75 -8.83 -3.10 3.00
N VAL A 76 -8.65 -4.39 3.20
CA VAL A 76 -9.56 -5.24 3.96
C VAL A 76 -8.98 -5.45 5.36
N TYR A 77 -9.59 -4.84 6.34
CA TYR A 77 -9.13 -4.79 7.73
C TYR A 77 -10.12 -5.43 8.68
N ARG A 78 -9.78 -5.41 9.97
CA ARG A 78 -10.70 -5.79 11.06
C ARG A 78 -10.64 -4.76 12.17
N VAL A 79 -11.76 -4.59 12.87
CA VAL A 79 -11.80 -3.79 14.09
C VAL A 79 -10.80 -4.33 15.10
N GLY A 80 -9.74 -3.59 15.38
CA GLY A 80 -8.66 -3.97 16.30
C GLY A 80 -8.94 -3.54 17.75
N SER A 81 -9.49 -2.34 17.92
CA SER A 81 -9.85 -1.81 19.24
C SER A 81 -11.01 -0.83 19.16
N LYS A 82 -11.64 -0.55 20.32
CA LYS A 82 -12.73 0.41 20.46
C LYS A 82 -12.52 1.24 21.72
N ALA A 83 -12.81 2.55 21.66
CA ALA A 83 -12.81 3.43 22.82
C ALA A 83 -13.89 4.49 22.68
N GLN A 84 -14.70 4.70 23.75
CA GLN A 84 -15.73 5.74 23.74
C GLN A 84 -15.15 7.14 23.54
N ASN A 85 -13.95 7.37 24.05
CA ASN A 85 -13.23 8.63 23.88
C ASN A 85 -11.71 8.39 23.81
N HIS A 86 -11.19 8.20 22.60
CA HIS A 86 -9.77 7.96 22.36
C HIS A 86 -9.01 9.29 22.36
N PHE A 87 -7.87 9.35 23.07
CA PHE A 87 -6.96 10.50 22.96
C PHE A 87 -5.87 10.21 21.95
N SER A 88 -5.91 10.94 20.83
CA SER A 88 -4.85 10.89 19.82
C SER A 88 -3.65 11.73 20.25
N SER A 89 -2.54 11.08 20.57
CA SER A 89 -1.28 11.77 20.87
C SER A 89 -0.66 12.49 19.66
N PHE A 90 -1.04 12.11 18.45
CA PHE A 90 -0.63 12.81 17.22
C PHE A 90 -1.28 14.18 17.11
N GLY A 91 -2.59 14.23 17.13
CA GLY A 91 -3.36 15.46 16.98
C GLY A 91 -3.56 16.22 18.29
N GLN A 92 -3.18 15.65 19.43
CA GLN A 92 -3.47 16.18 20.76
C GLN A 92 -4.96 16.51 20.93
N VAL A 93 -5.83 15.57 20.46
CA VAL A 93 -7.29 15.71 20.43
C VAL A 93 -7.98 14.46 20.93
N TYR A 94 -9.17 14.63 21.44
CA TYR A 94 -10.09 13.54 21.75
C TYR A 94 -10.91 13.18 20.51
N GLN A 95 -11.08 11.88 20.29
CA GLN A 95 -11.84 11.27 19.21
C GLN A 95 -12.97 10.44 19.81
N PRO A 96 -14.21 10.95 19.84
CA PRO A 96 -15.33 10.23 20.42
C PRO A 96 -15.74 9.02 19.57
N TRP A 97 -16.17 7.94 20.21
CA TRP A 97 -16.72 6.72 19.61
C TRP A 97 -15.76 6.08 18.59
N SER A 98 -14.50 5.98 18.98
CA SER A 98 -13.42 5.50 18.10
C SER A 98 -13.45 3.99 17.91
N VAL A 99 -13.39 3.57 16.66
CA VAL A 99 -13.23 2.20 16.17
C VAL A 99 -11.97 2.14 15.33
N GLN A 100 -10.93 1.47 15.85
CA GLN A 100 -9.65 1.30 15.13
C GLN A 100 -9.81 0.25 14.04
N PHE A 101 -9.36 0.55 12.82
CA PHE A 101 -9.36 -0.43 11.72
C PHE A 101 -7.94 -0.77 11.21
N GLN A 102 -6.99 0.19 11.28
CA GLN A 102 -5.61 -0.04 10.85
C GLN A 102 -4.66 0.90 11.60
N GLY A 103 -3.58 0.40 12.21
CA GLY A 103 -2.53 1.22 12.82
C GLY A 103 -3.08 2.38 13.66
N ASN A 104 -2.75 3.60 13.25
CA ASN A 104 -3.25 4.83 13.89
C ASN A 104 -4.54 5.39 13.26
N PHE A 105 -5.23 4.60 12.44
CA PHE A 105 -6.43 5.02 11.71
C PHE A 105 -7.70 4.46 12.35
N PHE A 106 -8.65 5.38 12.57
CA PHE A 106 -9.90 5.12 13.26
C PHE A 106 -11.10 5.63 12.45
N ILE A 107 -12.25 5.02 12.64
CA ILE A 107 -13.56 5.60 12.38
C ILE A 107 -14.00 6.23 13.68
N HIS A 108 -14.35 7.55 13.69
CA HIS A 108 -14.74 8.24 14.92
C HIS A 108 -15.62 9.45 14.65
N GLY A 109 -16.26 9.97 15.70
CA GLY A 109 -17.02 11.21 15.68
C GLY A 109 -16.14 12.46 15.55
N TRP A 110 -16.76 13.64 15.48
CA TRP A 110 -16.00 14.87 15.30
C TRP A 110 -15.04 15.14 16.47
N PRO A 111 -13.73 15.30 16.22
CA PRO A 111 -12.74 15.42 17.28
C PRO A 111 -12.76 16.81 17.93
N TYR A 112 -12.27 16.88 19.18
CA TYR A 112 -12.18 18.11 19.93
C TYR A 112 -10.87 18.20 20.75
N HIS A 113 -10.44 19.42 21.02
CA HIS A 113 -9.25 19.70 21.85
C HIS A 113 -9.54 19.45 23.35
N PRO A 114 -8.50 19.32 24.21
CA PRO A 114 -8.67 19.10 25.64
C PRO A 114 -9.50 20.18 26.35
N ASP A 115 -9.58 21.38 25.81
CA ASP A 115 -10.42 22.48 26.28
C ASP A 115 -11.89 22.38 25.84
N GLY A 116 -12.25 21.34 25.07
CA GLY A 116 -13.57 21.09 24.54
C GLY A 116 -13.87 21.78 23.21
N THR A 117 -12.95 22.55 22.64
CA THR A 117 -13.16 23.21 21.34
C THR A 117 -13.09 22.20 20.18
N PRO A 118 -14.05 22.24 19.21
CA PRO A 118 -14.02 21.36 18.05
C PRO A 118 -12.80 21.63 17.17
N VAL A 119 -12.25 20.57 16.58
CA VAL A 119 -11.17 20.69 15.59
C VAL A 119 -11.71 21.35 14.32
N VAL A 120 -11.04 22.38 13.84
CA VAL A 120 -11.37 23.05 12.56
C VAL A 120 -10.39 22.55 11.50
N SER A 121 -10.80 21.55 10.71
CA SER A 121 -9.99 21.02 9.61
C SER A 121 -10.87 20.34 8.56
N SER A 122 -10.59 20.63 7.28
CA SER A 122 -11.24 20.00 6.12
C SER A 122 -10.72 18.57 5.85
N TYR A 123 -9.60 18.19 6.46
CA TYR A 123 -9.02 16.83 6.35
C TYR A 123 -8.84 16.25 7.75
N SER A 124 -8.86 14.92 7.84
CA SER A 124 -8.42 14.20 9.02
C SER A 124 -6.91 13.93 8.96
N GLY A 125 -6.34 13.40 10.02
CA GLY A 125 -5.00 12.79 9.99
C GLY A 125 -5.04 11.34 9.47
N GLY A 126 -5.90 11.03 8.49
CA GLY A 126 -6.10 9.69 7.93
C GLY A 126 -7.32 8.94 8.48
N CYS A 127 -7.88 9.38 9.59
CA CYS A 127 -9.09 8.78 10.15
C CYS A 127 -10.34 9.09 9.29
N ILE A 128 -11.32 8.22 9.38
CA ILE A 128 -12.65 8.43 8.79
C ILE A 128 -13.51 9.13 9.84
N ARG A 129 -13.90 10.40 9.58
CA ARG A 129 -14.74 11.17 10.52
C ARG A 129 -16.20 11.13 10.10
N LEU A 130 -17.05 10.82 11.07
CA LEU A 130 -18.50 10.85 10.96
C LEU A 130 -19.06 11.96 11.86
N ALA A 131 -20.35 12.26 11.72
CA ALA A 131 -21.07 12.99 12.77
C ALA A 131 -20.99 12.17 14.08
N THR A 132 -20.86 12.83 15.24
CA THR A 132 -20.63 12.14 16.51
C THR A 132 -21.73 11.14 16.84
N ALA A 133 -22.99 11.46 16.55
CA ALA A 133 -24.12 10.56 16.75
C ALA A 133 -24.10 9.33 15.82
N ASP A 134 -23.55 9.48 14.60
CA ASP A 134 -23.42 8.37 13.65
C ASP A 134 -22.25 7.47 14.05
N ALA A 135 -21.14 8.04 14.50
CA ALA A 135 -20.02 7.27 15.05
C ALA A 135 -20.42 6.46 16.29
N GLU A 136 -21.28 7.00 17.14
CA GLU A 136 -21.85 6.27 18.29
C GLU A 136 -22.61 5.03 17.86
N LYS A 137 -23.49 5.14 16.86
CA LYS A 137 -24.24 3.99 16.30
C LYS A 137 -23.29 2.92 15.72
N VAL A 138 -22.31 3.33 14.92
CA VAL A 138 -21.29 2.38 14.40
C VAL A 138 -20.56 1.71 15.56
N PHE A 139 -20.13 2.49 16.55
CA PHE A 139 -19.43 1.97 17.73
C PHE A 139 -20.28 0.93 18.50
N GLU A 140 -21.56 1.17 18.69
CA GLU A 140 -22.45 0.24 19.41
C GLU A 140 -22.66 -1.08 18.68
N LYS A 141 -22.74 -1.04 17.34
CA LYS A 141 -23.07 -2.20 16.49
C LYS A 141 -21.87 -3.12 16.25
N VAL A 142 -20.66 -2.58 16.11
CA VAL A 142 -19.50 -3.37 15.71
C VAL A 142 -18.78 -3.97 16.93
N LYS A 143 -18.07 -5.07 16.71
CA LYS A 143 -17.26 -5.80 17.70
C LYS A 143 -15.80 -5.82 17.25
N ILE A 144 -14.86 -6.08 18.16
CA ILE A 144 -13.48 -6.40 17.81
C ILE A 144 -13.50 -7.63 16.89
N GLY A 145 -12.75 -7.56 15.78
CA GLY A 145 -12.74 -8.58 14.74
C GLY A 145 -13.77 -8.38 13.61
N THR A 146 -14.75 -7.45 13.75
CA THR A 146 -15.67 -7.12 12.64
C THR A 146 -14.86 -6.68 11.42
N PRO A 147 -15.10 -7.25 10.21
CA PRO A 147 -14.43 -6.82 8.98
C PRO A 147 -14.70 -5.35 8.66
N VAL A 148 -13.70 -4.67 8.13
CA VAL A 148 -13.77 -3.27 7.68
C VAL A 148 -13.19 -3.19 6.29
N LEU A 149 -14.05 -3.02 5.30
CA LEU A 149 -13.69 -2.84 3.91
C LEU A 149 -13.55 -1.35 3.62
N VAL A 150 -12.34 -0.88 3.35
CA VAL A 150 -12.06 0.51 3.00
C VAL A 150 -11.54 0.57 1.58
N PHE A 151 -12.20 1.28 0.70
CA PHE A 151 -11.79 1.34 -0.71
C PHE A 151 -12.01 2.72 -1.34
N GLU A 152 -11.36 2.90 -2.49
CA GLU A 152 -11.58 4.00 -3.41
C GLU A 152 -11.91 3.47 -4.80
N GLU A 153 -12.70 4.19 -5.58
CA GLU A 153 -13.12 3.79 -6.92
C GLU A 153 -11.93 3.50 -7.86
N SER A 154 -10.83 4.25 -7.70
CA SER A 154 -9.58 4.03 -8.43
C SER A 154 -8.96 2.64 -8.24
N LEU A 155 -9.32 1.93 -7.17
CA LEU A 155 -8.88 0.55 -6.93
C LEU A 155 -9.82 -0.49 -7.56
N LEU A 156 -11.07 -0.10 -7.89
CA LEU A 156 -12.11 -1.01 -8.37
C LEU A 156 -12.22 -1.07 -9.89
N ASN A 157 -12.10 0.06 -10.57
CA ASN A 157 -12.47 0.20 -11.96
C ASN A 157 -11.24 0.41 -12.84
N GLY A 158 -11.12 -0.41 -13.90
CA GLY A 158 -10.33 -0.05 -15.04
C GLY A 158 -10.92 1.18 -15.71
N ASP A 159 -10.09 2.05 -16.28
CA ASP A 159 -10.52 3.25 -16.99
C ASP A 159 -11.04 2.99 -18.42
N GLY A 160 -11.15 1.70 -18.80
CA GLY A 160 -11.65 1.29 -20.12
C GLY A 160 -10.68 1.59 -21.27
N PHE A 161 -9.43 1.95 -20.98
CA PHE A 161 -8.42 2.18 -22.01
C PHE A 161 -8.17 0.91 -22.81
N ASP A 162 -8.26 1.02 -24.14
CA ASP A 162 -8.05 -0.09 -25.08
C ASP A 162 -6.62 -0.10 -25.60
N TYR A 163 -5.85 -1.08 -25.20
CA TYR A 163 -4.50 -1.32 -25.71
C TYR A 163 -4.47 -1.85 -27.15
N GLY A 164 -5.60 -2.33 -27.67
CA GLY A 164 -5.66 -3.02 -28.96
C GLY A 164 -4.83 -4.30 -28.98
N SER A 165 -4.53 -4.77 -30.19
CA SER A 165 -3.68 -5.95 -30.35
C SER A 165 -2.20 -5.54 -30.38
N ALA A 166 -1.34 -6.30 -29.72
CA ALA A 166 0.10 -6.13 -29.81
C ALA A 166 0.56 -6.31 -31.28
N ASN A 167 1.57 -5.56 -31.71
CA ASN A 167 2.11 -5.60 -33.08
C ASN A 167 2.87 -6.91 -33.43
N GLY A 168 2.80 -7.92 -32.55
CA GLY A 168 3.37 -9.26 -32.77
C GLY A 168 4.87 -9.36 -32.53
N ASN A 169 5.53 -8.31 -32.07
CA ASN A 169 6.90 -8.39 -31.57
C ASN A 169 6.94 -9.28 -30.32
N ARG A 170 7.94 -10.12 -30.23
CA ARG A 170 8.11 -11.00 -29.06
C ARG A 170 9.19 -10.45 -28.13
N LEU A 171 8.88 -10.39 -26.84
CA LEU A 171 9.88 -10.20 -25.80
C LEU A 171 10.79 -11.43 -25.79
N LYS A 172 12.11 -11.24 -25.86
CA LYS A 172 13.06 -12.34 -26.01
C LYS A 172 14.19 -12.22 -25.00
N ASN A 173 14.63 -13.43 -24.53
CA ASN A 173 15.90 -13.60 -23.86
C ASN A 173 16.10 -12.74 -22.62
N LEU A 174 15.07 -12.54 -21.79
CA LEU A 174 15.24 -12.01 -20.46
C LEU A 174 16.00 -13.02 -19.61
N SER A 175 16.80 -12.51 -18.69
CA SER A 175 17.51 -13.33 -17.71
C SER A 175 16.75 -13.46 -16.38
N ALA A 176 15.70 -12.67 -16.21
CA ALA A 176 14.79 -12.76 -15.07
C ALA A 176 14.07 -14.12 -15.06
N LYS A 177 13.88 -14.69 -13.87
CA LYS A 177 13.14 -15.95 -13.69
C LYS A 177 11.64 -15.78 -13.63
N SER A 178 11.18 -14.58 -13.36
CA SER A 178 9.78 -14.16 -13.39
C SER A 178 9.74 -12.68 -13.72
N TYR A 179 8.75 -12.27 -14.51
CA TYR A 179 8.52 -10.87 -14.79
C TYR A 179 7.04 -10.58 -15.05
N LEU A 180 6.66 -9.33 -14.76
CA LEU A 180 5.36 -8.77 -15.05
C LEU A 180 5.52 -7.29 -15.42
N ALA A 181 4.91 -6.89 -16.52
CA ALA A 181 4.67 -5.48 -16.85
C ALA A 181 3.18 -5.28 -17.07
N ALA A 182 2.56 -4.44 -16.26
CA ALA A 182 1.12 -4.20 -16.34
C ALA A 182 0.75 -2.76 -15.96
N ASP A 183 -0.33 -2.28 -16.55
CA ASP A 183 -0.90 -0.95 -16.28
C ASP A 183 -1.58 -0.91 -14.90
N LEU A 184 -1.18 0.04 -14.08
CA LEU A 184 -1.72 0.22 -12.74
C LEU A 184 -3.15 0.78 -12.70
N LYS A 185 -3.65 1.39 -13.78
CA LYS A 185 -5.01 1.93 -13.82
C LYS A 185 -6.06 0.88 -14.14
N ASN A 186 -5.76 -0.04 -15.08
CA ASN A 186 -6.74 -1.02 -15.54
C ASN A 186 -6.30 -2.49 -15.42
N ASN A 187 -5.13 -2.74 -14.82
CA ASN A 187 -4.53 -4.07 -14.65
C ASN A 187 -4.25 -4.83 -15.97
N TYR A 188 -4.17 -4.12 -17.09
CA TYR A 188 -3.88 -4.75 -18.37
C TYR A 188 -2.44 -5.24 -18.41
N VAL A 189 -2.25 -6.54 -18.59
CA VAL A 189 -0.94 -7.18 -18.67
C VAL A 189 -0.34 -6.97 -20.05
N LEU A 190 0.79 -6.28 -20.10
CA LEU A 190 1.53 -5.97 -21.32
C LEU A 190 2.57 -7.05 -21.66
N ALA A 191 3.18 -7.63 -20.63
CA ALA A 191 4.14 -8.74 -20.72
C ALA A 191 4.22 -9.49 -19.40
N GLU A 192 4.31 -10.82 -19.46
CA GLU A 192 4.40 -11.67 -18.27
C GLU A 192 5.11 -12.99 -18.59
N GLU A 193 5.84 -13.51 -17.60
CA GLU A 193 6.30 -14.90 -17.56
C GLU A 193 6.46 -15.33 -16.10
N ASP A 194 5.82 -16.44 -15.71
CA ASP A 194 5.87 -17.03 -14.37
C ASP A 194 5.49 -16.01 -13.26
N GLY A 195 4.46 -15.16 -13.47
CA GLY A 195 4.07 -14.07 -12.58
C GLY A 195 3.69 -14.51 -11.17
N ASP A 196 3.14 -15.71 -11.01
CA ASP A 196 2.76 -16.35 -9.75
C ASP A 196 3.92 -17.03 -9.00
N LYS A 197 5.10 -17.13 -9.64
CA LYS A 197 6.27 -17.82 -9.07
C LYS A 197 6.84 -17.09 -7.86
N ILE A 198 6.91 -17.81 -6.73
CA ILE A 198 7.44 -17.28 -5.47
C ILE A 198 8.97 -17.29 -5.52
N LEU A 199 9.56 -16.11 -5.37
CA LEU A 199 11.01 -15.87 -5.40
C LEU A 199 11.45 -14.93 -4.27
N PRO A 200 12.74 -14.96 -3.86
CA PRO A 200 13.28 -13.99 -2.91
C PRO A 200 13.18 -12.54 -3.45
N ILE A 201 12.75 -11.63 -2.60
CA ILE A 201 12.59 -10.20 -2.93
C ILE A 201 13.47 -9.28 -2.08
N SER A 202 14.15 -9.84 -1.08
CA SER A 202 15.14 -9.16 -0.22
C SER A 202 14.74 -7.72 0.18
N SER A 203 15.50 -6.71 -0.20
CA SER A 203 15.25 -5.31 0.17
C SER A 203 14.12 -4.62 -0.61
N ILE A 204 13.47 -5.27 -1.59
CA ILE A 204 12.18 -4.77 -2.11
C ILE A 204 11.16 -4.69 -0.95
N ALA A 205 11.29 -5.57 0.06
CA ALA A 205 10.49 -5.53 1.29
C ALA A 205 10.59 -4.19 2.05
N ASN A 206 11.60 -3.37 1.80
CA ASN A 206 11.72 -2.02 2.40
C ASN A 206 10.56 -1.10 2.01
N LEU A 207 9.92 -1.32 0.86
CA LEU A 207 8.68 -0.62 0.49
C LEU A 207 7.54 -0.96 1.47
N MET A 208 7.42 -2.22 1.87
CA MET A 208 6.43 -2.64 2.87
C MET A 208 6.80 -2.13 4.27
N ILE A 209 8.09 -2.10 4.63
CA ILE A 209 8.55 -1.49 5.89
C ILE A 209 8.18 -0.01 5.94
N ALA A 210 8.41 0.75 4.85
CA ALA A 210 8.03 2.15 4.77
C ALA A 210 6.51 2.33 4.93
N LEU A 211 5.72 1.46 4.28
CA LEU A 211 4.28 1.47 4.35
C LEU A 211 3.78 1.22 5.79
N VAL A 212 4.27 0.18 6.44
CA VAL A 212 3.89 -0.15 7.83
C VAL A 212 4.36 0.94 8.79
N ALA A 213 5.57 1.47 8.61
CA ALA A 213 6.08 2.56 9.45
C ALA A 213 5.15 3.78 9.39
N THR A 214 4.68 4.15 8.21
CA THR A 214 3.77 5.29 8.03
C THR A 214 2.35 5.03 8.55
N ASP A 215 1.89 3.79 8.52
CA ASP A 215 0.58 3.42 9.08
C ASP A 215 0.57 3.37 10.62
N HIS A 216 1.72 3.04 11.25
CA HIS A 216 1.79 2.74 12.68
C HIS A 216 2.63 3.72 13.51
N MET A 217 3.43 4.58 12.87
CA MET A 217 4.35 5.50 13.56
C MET A 217 4.11 6.94 13.13
N ASN A 218 4.44 7.87 14.03
CA ASN A 218 4.62 9.26 13.62
C ASN A 218 5.97 9.39 12.91
N ILE A 219 5.97 9.68 11.61
CA ILE A 219 7.20 9.78 10.83
C ILE A 219 8.09 10.96 11.24
N GLU A 220 7.53 11.97 11.92
CA GLU A 220 8.31 13.09 12.49
C GLU A 220 8.98 12.71 13.82
N LYS A 221 8.59 11.57 14.43
CA LYS A 221 9.21 11.09 15.67
C LYS A 221 10.68 10.76 15.44
N ARG A 222 11.52 11.25 16.34
CA ARG A 222 12.97 10.99 16.30
C ARG A 222 13.32 9.62 16.87
N VAL A 223 14.21 8.92 16.17
CA VAL A 223 14.91 7.72 16.61
C VAL A 223 16.40 8.08 16.60
N GLY A 224 16.96 8.30 17.78
CA GLY A 224 18.30 8.89 17.90
C GLY A 224 18.31 10.35 17.42
N ARG A 225 19.14 10.64 16.42
CA ARG A 225 19.31 12.01 15.88
C ARG A 225 18.34 12.31 14.73
N ASN A 226 17.84 11.28 14.04
CA ASN A 226 17.05 11.37 12.82
C ASN A 226 15.58 11.10 13.10
N SER A 227 14.69 11.69 12.32
CA SER A 227 13.27 11.31 12.32
C SER A 227 13.06 9.99 11.54
N ILE A 228 11.91 9.34 11.73
CA ILE A 228 11.52 8.19 10.89
C ILE A 228 11.51 8.65 9.43
N TYR A 229 10.99 9.84 9.14
CA TYR A 229 10.99 10.44 7.80
C TYR A 229 12.40 10.48 7.18
N ASP A 230 13.40 11.00 7.93
CA ASP A 230 14.79 11.06 7.47
C ASP A 230 15.34 9.66 7.15
N LEU A 231 15.04 8.66 8.02
CA LEU A 231 15.55 7.29 7.88
C LEU A 231 14.92 6.54 6.70
N LEU A 232 13.72 6.93 6.25
CA LEU A 232 13.12 6.32 5.06
C LEU A 232 13.98 6.52 3.80
N PHE A 233 14.69 7.64 3.66
CA PHE A 233 15.50 7.91 2.46
C PHE A 233 16.67 6.96 2.30
N PRO A 234 17.62 6.81 3.26
CA PRO A 234 18.71 5.85 3.09
C PRO A 234 18.21 4.40 2.99
N MET A 235 17.10 4.04 3.65
CA MET A 235 16.49 2.73 3.49
C MET A 235 15.96 2.51 2.06
N LEU A 236 15.27 3.49 1.49
CA LEU A 236 14.63 3.35 0.17
C LEU A 236 15.59 3.59 -0.99
N LEU A 237 16.57 4.49 -0.86
CA LEU A 237 17.51 4.83 -1.93
C LEU A 237 18.72 3.89 -1.96
N GLU A 238 19.34 3.61 -0.81
CA GLU A 238 20.59 2.86 -0.69
C GLU A 238 20.44 1.47 -0.07
N SER A 239 19.22 1.06 0.30
CA SER A 239 18.96 -0.20 1.05
C SER A 239 19.74 -0.28 2.39
N SER A 240 19.88 0.85 3.11
CA SER A 240 20.64 0.92 4.35
C SER A 240 20.05 0.03 5.45
N ASP A 241 20.79 -1.01 5.85
CA ASP A 241 20.42 -1.91 6.95
C ASP A 241 20.34 -1.17 8.28
N GLU A 242 21.20 -0.16 8.52
CA GLU A 242 21.19 0.65 9.74
C GLU A 242 19.88 1.47 9.84
N ALA A 243 19.46 2.07 8.73
CA ALA A 243 18.21 2.81 8.68
C ALA A 243 17.00 1.88 8.88
N THR A 244 17.00 0.73 8.23
CA THR A 244 15.97 -0.31 8.37
C THR A 244 15.85 -0.77 9.82
N ALA A 245 16.94 -1.14 10.46
CA ALA A 245 16.97 -1.56 11.86
C ALA A 245 16.52 -0.42 12.83
N SER A 246 16.86 0.83 12.51
CA SER A 246 16.46 1.99 13.30
C SER A 246 14.95 2.25 13.22
N ILE A 247 14.33 2.05 12.05
CA ILE A 247 12.87 2.13 11.86
C ILE A 247 12.18 0.97 12.57
N ALA A 248 12.73 -0.25 12.49
CA ALA A 248 12.14 -1.44 13.09
C ALA A 248 12.15 -1.42 14.62
N ARG A 249 13.21 -0.88 15.22
CA ARG A 249 13.45 -0.92 16.69
C ARG A 249 12.27 -0.41 17.55
N PRO A 250 11.61 0.73 17.26
CA PRO A 250 10.48 1.21 18.07
C PRO A 250 9.25 0.31 18.01
N LEU A 251 9.04 -0.44 16.94
CA LEU A 251 7.93 -1.38 16.77
C LEU A 251 8.28 -2.77 17.34
N GLY A 252 9.56 -3.11 17.37
CA GLY A 252 10.03 -4.46 17.63
C GLY A 252 9.93 -5.33 16.36
N GLU A 253 11.00 -6.05 16.05
CA GLU A 253 11.15 -6.75 14.77
C GLU A 253 10.06 -7.79 14.48
N ASN A 254 9.74 -8.65 15.46
CA ASN A 254 8.68 -9.64 15.30
C ASN A 254 7.29 -9.00 15.11
N HIS A 255 7.04 -7.86 15.77
CA HIS A 255 5.80 -7.14 15.59
C HIS A 255 5.74 -6.46 14.23
N LEU A 256 6.84 -5.86 13.79
CA LEU A 256 6.95 -5.28 12.44
C LEU A 256 6.68 -6.35 11.36
N LYS A 257 7.33 -7.54 11.47
CA LYS A 257 7.07 -8.65 10.56
C LYS A 257 5.58 -9.00 10.49
N LYS A 258 4.94 -9.16 11.66
CA LYS A 258 3.50 -9.44 11.72
C LYS A 258 2.68 -8.34 11.02
N LEU A 259 2.99 -7.07 11.24
CA LEU A 259 2.29 -5.95 10.60
C LEU A 259 2.51 -5.92 9.09
N MET A 260 3.70 -6.31 8.60
CA MET A 260 3.99 -6.43 7.17
C MET A 260 3.15 -7.54 6.53
N ASP A 261 3.08 -8.72 7.16
CA ASP A 261 2.26 -9.84 6.69
C ASP A 261 0.76 -9.45 6.68
N GLU A 262 0.24 -8.84 7.77
CA GLU A 262 -1.14 -8.36 7.85
C GLU A 262 -1.45 -7.30 6.79
N LYS A 263 -0.52 -6.38 6.52
CA LYS A 263 -0.69 -5.37 5.48
C LYS A 263 -0.66 -5.98 4.08
N GLY A 264 0.25 -6.93 3.83
CA GLY A 264 0.30 -7.68 2.57
C GLY A 264 -1.05 -8.34 2.28
N GLN A 265 -1.60 -9.07 3.25
CA GLN A 265 -2.93 -9.69 3.13
C GLN A 265 -4.04 -8.66 2.89
N ALA A 266 -4.02 -7.52 3.61
CA ALA A 266 -5.03 -6.47 3.47
C ALA A 266 -5.05 -5.81 2.09
N ILE A 267 -3.97 -5.90 1.33
CA ILE A 267 -3.86 -5.38 -0.04
C ILE A 267 -3.76 -6.48 -1.11
N GLY A 268 -4.02 -7.74 -0.74
CA GLY A 268 -4.16 -8.86 -1.68
C GLY A 268 -2.86 -9.59 -2.05
N MET A 269 -1.78 -9.47 -1.27
CA MET A 269 -0.51 -10.18 -1.48
C MET A 269 -0.58 -11.58 -0.83
N ALA A 270 -1.25 -12.53 -1.49
CA ALA A 270 -1.55 -13.85 -0.92
C ALA A 270 -0.32 -14.79 -0.85
N ASN A 271 0.66 -14.61 -1.75
CA ASN A 271 1.84 -15.47 -1.89
C ASN A 271 3.10 -14.82 -1.30
N THR A 272 2.93 -13.82 -0.43
CA THR A 272 4.03 -13.05 0.14
C THR A 272 4.23 -13.38 1.62
N SER A 273 5.49 -13.54 2.02
CA SER A 273 5.88 -13.65 3.42
C SER A 273 7.13 -12.82 3.68
N PHE A 274 7.12 -12.09 4.79
CA PHE A 274 8.21 -11.22 5.18
C PHE A 274 9.07 -11.83 6.29
N ALA A 275 10.37 -11.50 6.28
CA ALA A 275 11.30 -11.78 7.36
C ALA A 275 11.38 -10.59 8.33
N SER A 276 11.86 -10.82 9.55
CA SER A 276 12.25 -9.70 10.42
C SER A 276 13.55 -9.04 9.91
N PRO A 277 13.79 -7.74 10.19
CA PRO A 277 14.99 -7.05 9.73
C PRO A 277 16.32 -7.64 10.21
N SER A 278 16.32 -8.40 11.32
CA SER A 278 17.50 -9.12 11.84
C SER A 278 17.71 -10.50 11.19
N GLU A 279 16.75 -10.99 10.43
CA GLU A 279 16.86 -12.26 9.71
C GLU A 279 17.53 -12.07 8.34
N ASN A 280 17.84 -13.17 7.68
CA ASN A 280 18.34 -13.14 6.32
C ASN A 280 17.26 -12.53 5.39
N SER A 281 17.57 -11.43 4.73
CA SER A 281 16.66 -10.73 3.80
C SER A 281 16.17 -11.63 2.65
N ALA A 282 16.90 -12.69 2.30
CA ALA A 282 16.46 -13.67 1.32
C ALA A 282 15.23 -14.49 1.76
N LEU A 283 14.83 -14.40 3.04
CA LEU A 283 13.57 -14.98 3.54
C LEU A 283 12.34 -14.13 3.25
N ASN A 284 12.53 -12.87 2.79
CA ASN A 284 11.44 -12.12 2.18
C ASN A 284 11.14 -12.74 0.82
N ILE A 285 9.98 -13.31 0.65
CA ILE A 285 9.54 -13.98 -0.58
C ILE A 285 8.23 -13.40 -1.09
N SER A 286 8.08 -13.31 -2.41
CA SER A 286 6.87 -12.82 -3.06
C SER A 286 6.80 -13.33 -4.51
N SER A 287 5.71 -13.04 -5.19
CA SER A 287 5.55 -13.23 -6.63
C SER A 287 5.50 -11.87 -7.36
N ALA A 288 5.66 -11.86 -8.67
CA ALA A 288 5.52 -10.64 -9.45
C ALA A 288 4.08 -10.09 -9.38
N ASP A 289 3.08 -10.98 -9.33
CA ASP A 289 1.67 -10.62 -9.16
C ASP A 289 1.42 -9.90 -7.82
N ASP A 290 1.95 -10.43 -6.72
CA ASP A 290 1.82 -9.80 -5.41
C ASP A 290 2.56 -8.45 -5.35
N LEU A 291 3.73 -8.36 -5.97
CA LEU A 291 4.47 -7.09 -6.07
C LEU A 291 3.75 -6.06 -6.96
N PHE A 292 2.98 -6.52 -7.95
CA PHE A 292 2.08 -5.63 -8.70
C PHE A 292 1.00 -5.04 -7.79
N ASN A 293 0.43 -5.85 -6.88
CA ASN A 293 -0.53 -5.36 -5.89
C ASN A 293 0.08 -4.29 -4.99
N LEU A 294 1.31 -4.50 -4.53
CA LEU A 294 2.06 -3.51 -3.77
C LEU A 294 2.29 -2.24 -4.59
N ALA A 295 2.76 -2.36 -5.85
CA ALA A 295 2.99 -1.23 -6.73
C ALA A 295 1.70 -0.43 -6.97
N LYS A 296 0.59 -1.11 -7.26
CA LYS A 296 -0.72 -0.50 -7.44
C LYS A 296 -1.17 0.25 -6.19
N TYR A 297 -1.06 -0.38 -5.02
CA TYR A 297 -1.39 0.25 -3.75
C TYR A 297 -0.54 1.49 -3.48
N LEU A 298 0.77 1.41 -3.69
CA LEU A 298 1.67 2.55 -3.54
C LEU A 298 1.33 3.69 -4.52
N TYR A 299 1.01 3.36 -5.77
CA TYR A 299 0.65 4.35 -6.78
C TYR A 299 -0.66 5.06 -6.45
N THR A 300 -1.70 4.32 -6.08
CA THR A 300 -3.07 4.84 -5.88
C THR A 300 -3.30 5.43 -4.50
N ASN A 301 -2.67 4.89 -3.45
CA ASN A 301 -3.02 5.22 -2.06
C ASN A 301 -1.83 5.66 -1.19
N ARG A 302 -0.57 5.46 -1.64
CA ARG A 302 0.65 5.82 -0.90
C ARG A 302 1.76 6.35 -1.82
N ASN A 303 1.38 7.19 -2.78
CA ASN A 303 2.30 7.64 -3.83
C ASN A 303 3.50 8.44 -3.30
N PHE A 304 3.42 9.00 -2.10
CA PHE A 304 4.54 9.69 -1.48
C PHE A 304 5.74 8.75 -1.24
N ILE A 305 5.51 7.44 -0.96
CA ILE A 305 6.59 6.44 -0.83
C ILE A 305 7.30 6.26 -2.17
N LEU A 306 6.54 6.10 -3.26
CA LEU A 306 7.12 6.02 -4.61
C LEU A 306 7.92 7.30 -4.95
N LYS A 307 7.38 8.47 -4.65
CA LYS A 307 8.09 9.75 -4.86
C LYS A 307 9.40 9.82 -4.07
N MET A 308 9.44 9.31 -2.83
CA MET A 308 10.69 9.24 -2.06
C MET A 308 11.76 8.41 -2.78
N THR A 309 11.37 7.29 -3.40
CA THR A 309 12.32 6.42 -4.11
C THR A 309 12.91 7.03 -5.39
N THR A 310 12.37 8.14 -5.88
CA THR A 310 12.97 8.86 -7.01
C THR A 310 14.23 9.64 -6.62
N GLY A 311 14.44 9.90 -5.33
CA GLY A 311 15.50 10.78 -4.84
C GLY A 311 15.29 12.27 -5.19
N LYS A 312 14.23 12.63 -5.91
CA LYS A 312 13.89 14.02 -6.28
C LYS A 312 13.13 14.69 -5.14
N LEU A 313 13.88 15.35 -4.24
CA LEU A 313 13.38 15.81 -2.94
C LEU A 313 12.77 17.23 -2.95
N ASP A 314 12.79 17.91 -4.07
CA ASP A 314 12.35 19.32 -4.18
C ASP A 314 10.84 19.51 -3.88
N THR A 315 10.09 18.43 -3.80
CA THR A 315 8.65 18.42 -3.52
C THR A 315 8.28 17.81 -2.16
N ALA A 316 9.27 17.55 -1.29
CA ALA A 316 8.99 16.98 0.02
C ALA A 316 8.14 17.93 0.88
N ILE A 317 6.92 17.50 1.20
CA ILE A 317 5.95 18.26 2.01
C ILE A 317 6.52 18.60 3.40
N TYR A 318 7.52 17.87 3.86
CA TYR A 318 8.14 17.95 5.20
C TYR A 318 9.53 18.60 5.23
N GLY A 319 9.94 19.24 4.14
CA GLY A 319 11.26 19.85 4.01
C GLY A 319 12.33 18.87 3.50
N LYS A 320 13.56 19.35 3.42
CA LYS A 320 14.68 18.51 2.99
C LYS A 320 15.00 17.49 4.08
N PRO A 321 15.24 16.21 3.71
CA PRO A 321 15.72 15.22 4.68
C PRO A 321 17.10 15.60 5.23
N ALA A 322 17.45 15.02 6.39
CA ALA A 322 18.74 15.27 7.03
C ALA A 322 19.93 14.78 6.20
N PHE A 323 19.69 13.88 5.24
CA PHE A 323 20.71 13.30 4.36
C PHE A 323 20.68 14.01 2.99
N SER A 324 21.79 14.65 2.61
CA SER A 324 21.92 15.41 1.35
C SER A 324 22.69 14.68 0.25
N ASP A 325 23.46 13.63 0.62
CA ASP A 325 24.47 13.01 -0.24
C ASP A 325 24.16 11.53 -0.51
N LEU A 326 22.87 11.17 -0.52
CA LEU A 326 22.42 9.80 -0.82
C LEU A 326 22.53 9.51 -2.32
N GLU A 327 23.09 8.36 -2.65
CA GLU A 327 23.06 7.80 -4.00
C GLU A 327 21.74 7.04 -4.22
N ASN A 328 21.08 7.27 -5.34
CA ASN A 328 19.91 6.48 -5.68
C ASN A 328 20.33 5.21 -6.43
N LEU A 329 20.34 4.08 -5.74
CA LEU A 329 20.71 2.78 -6.30
C LEU A 329 19.54 2.08 -7.02
N ASN A 330 18.37 2.71 -7.13
CA ASN A 330 17.23 2.13 -7.82
C ASN A 330 17.41 2.26 -9.33
N LEU A 331 17.45 1.13 -10.03
CA LEU A 331 17.56 1.10 -11.49
C LEU A 331 16.38 1.82 -12.14
N GLY A 332 16.68 2.59 -13.18
CA GLY A 332 15.70 3.42 -13.86
C GLY A 332 15.53 4.81 -13.26
N SER A 333 16.14 5.14 -12.13
CA SER A 333 15.99 6.46 -11.47
C SER A 333 16.45 7.64 -12.33
N ASP A 334 17.35 7.41 -13.29
CA ASP A 334 17.81 8.42 -14.28
C ASP A 334 16.87 8.56 -15.49
N ASP A 335 15.94 7.62 -15.68
CA ASP A 335 14.94 7.69 -16.75
C ASP A 335 13.88 8.75 -16.37
N PRO A 336 13.59 9.72 -17.25
CA PRO A 336 12.58 10.74 -16.95
C PRO A 336 11.17 10.18 -16.76
N ARG A 337 10.88 8.98 -17.26
CA ARG A 337 9.60 8.28 -17.10
C ARG A 337 9.46 7.58 -15.74
N PHE A 338 10.56 7.41 -14.99
CA PHE A 338 10.54 6.73 -13.70
C PHE A 338 9.83 7.57 -12.64
N ILE A 339 8.79 7.00 -12.03
CA ILE A 339 8.00 7.65 -10.98
C ILE A 339 8.20 7.02 -9.60
N GLY A 340 8.98 5.95 -9.52
CA GLY A 340 9.41 5.35 -8.27
C GLY A 340 9.58 3.85 -8.37
N GLY A 341 10.26 3.28 -7.38
CA GLY A 341 10.49 1.84 -7.31
C GLY A 341 11.61 1.45 -6.35
N LYS A 342 11.95 0.16 -6.35
CA LYS A 342 13.02 -0.38 -5.52
C LYS A 342 13.78 -1.46 -6.28
N THR A 343 15.10 -1.35 -6.27
CA THR A 343 16.00 -2.37 -6.79
C THR A 343 16.67 -3.09 -5.63
N GLU A 344 16.92 -4.36 -5.82
CA GLU A 344 17.62 -5.26 -4.93
C GLU A 344 18.70 -6.04 -5.69
N ARG A 345 19.84 -6.24 -5.03
CA ARG A 345 20.88 -7.17 -5.50
C ARG A 345 21.22 -8.15 -4.37
N ASN A 346 20.98 -9.44 -4.59
CA ASN A 346 21.27 -10.48 -3.62
C ASN A 346 22.76 -10.86 -3.58
N SER A 347 23.14 -11.72 -2.61
CA SER A 347 24.53 -12.20 -2.44
C SER A 347 25.09 -12.95 -3.65
N ASP A 348 24.24 -13.53 -4.48
CA ASP A 348 24.62 -14.28 -5.69
C ASP A 348 24.74 -13.38 -6.92
N GLY A 349 24.59 -12.06 -6.73
CA GLY A 349 24.67 -11.06 -7.79
C GLY A 349 23.43 -11.01 -8.69
N LYS A 350 22.35 -11.70 -8.31
CA LYS A 350 21.06 -11.58 -8.99
C LYS A 350 20.31 -10.36 -8.52
N GLU A 351 19.55 -9.76 -9.41
CA GLU A 351 18.82 -8.53 -9.16
C GLU A 351 17.32 -8.73 -9.32
N SER A 352 16.57 -8.01 -8.51
CA SER A 352 15.12 -7.91 -8.63
C SER A 352 14.71 -6.44 -8.61
N ILE A 353 13.70 -6.10 -9.39
CA ILE A 353 13.16 -4.75 -9.54
C ILE A 353 11.65 -4.76 -9.34
N LEU A 354 11.15 -3.79 -8.57
CA LEU A 354 9.81 -3.28 -8.66
C LEU A 354 9.94 -1.81 -9.05
N ALA A 355 9.51 -1.41 -10.23
CA ALA A 355 9.58 -0.03 -10.70
C ALA A 355 8.28 0.38 -11.39
N VAL A 356 7.94 1.66 -11.32
CA VAL A 356 6.79 2.24 -12.00
C VAL A 356 7.27 3.32 -12.96
N PHE A 357 6.81 3.22 -14.21
CA PHE A 357 7.14 4.16 -15.27
C PHE A 357 5.89 4.78 -15.88
N GLU A 358 5.95 6.04 -16.26
CA GLU A 358 4.97 6.69 -17.12
C GLU A 358 5.33 6.45 -18.58
N ILE A 359 4.55 5.64 -19.28
CA ILE A 359 4.81 5.25 -20.68
C ILE A 359 3.72 5.84 -21.57
N ASN A 360 4.13 6.42 -22.69
CA ASN A 360 3.18 6.87 -23.70
C ASN A 360 2.69 5.65 -24.50
N VAL A 361 1.40 5.38 -24.40
CA VAL A 361 0.72 4.33 -25.13
C VAL A 361 -0.42 4.96 -25.92
N ARG A 362 -0.32 4.95 -27.25
CA ARG A 362 -1.35 5.52 -28.16
C ARG A 362 -1.75 6.95 -27.82
N GLY A 363 -0.78 7.77 -27.43
CA GLY A 363 -0.99 9.19 -27.10
C GLY A 363 -1.46 9.45 -25.66
N GLU A 364 -1.67 8.41 -24.86
CA GLU A 364 -1.94 8.55 -23.42
C GLU A 364 -0.75 8.14 -22.55
N ILE A 365 -0.53 8.88 -21.46
CA ILE A 365 0.48 8.51 -20.46
C ILE A 365 -0.13 7.49 -19.50
N ARG A 366 0.47 6.30 -19.51
CA ARG A 366 0.01 5.17 -18.68
C ARG A 366 1.05 4.83 -17.62
N PRO A 367 0.64 4.68 -16.34
CA PRO A 367 1.53 4.20 -15.29
C PRO A 367 1.66 2.69 -15.37
N VAL A 368 2.83 2.21 -15.71
CA VAL A 368 3.12 0.78 -15.85
C VAL A 368 4.05 0.34 -14.73
N ALA A 369 3.63 -0.64 -13.95
CA ALA A 369 4.52 -1.37 -13.06
C ALA A 369 5.33 -2.38 -13.87
N LEU A 370 6.63 -2.37 -13.66
CA LEU A 370 7.59 -3.31 -14.21
C LEU A 370 8.25 -4.05 -13.06
N ILE A 371 8.06 -5.36 -13.02
CA ILE A 371 8.60 -6.24 -11.99
C ILE A 371 9.47 -7.28 -12.66
N LEU A 372 10.71 -7.42 -12.20
CA LEU A 372 11.66 -8.43 -12.61
C LEU A 372 12.18 -9.13 -11.36
N LEU A 373 12.17 -10.46 -11.33
CA LEU A 373 12.67 -11.23 -10.21
C LEU A 373 13.80 -12.16 -10.63
N ASP A 374 14.86 -12.14 -9.83
CA ASP A 374 16.04 -13.02 -9.96
C ASP A 374 16.70 -12.94 -11.35
N SER A 375 16.89 -11.71 -11.86
CA SER A 375 17.61 -11.42 -13.10
C SER A 375 19.12 -11.42 -12.92
N SER A 376 19.87 -11.86 -13.92
CA SER A 376 21.35 -11.74 -13.95
C SER A 376 21.84 -10.41 -14.52
N ASP A 377 20.94 -9.63 -15.14
CA ASP A 377 21.21 -8.31 -15.74
C ASP A 377 19.89 -7.55 -15.82
N ALA A 378 19.46 -7.03 -14.66
CA ALA A 378 18.15 -6.42 -14.53
C ALA A 378 18.03 -5.10 -15.30
N GLU A 379 19.12 -4.36 -15.47
CA GLU A 379 19.11 -3.12 -16.27
C GLU A 379 18.83 -3.42 -17.75
N ARG A 380 19.48 -4.42 -18.30
CA ARG A 380 19.23 -4.87 -19.69
C ARG A 380 17.81 -5.40 -19.84
N ASP A 381 17.36 -6.25 -18.91
CA ASP A 381 16.04 -6.84 -18.96
C ASP A 381 14.94 -5.78 -18.82
N MET A 382 15.12 -4.79 -17.94
CA MET A 382 14.22 -3.63 -17.80
C MET A 382 14.10 -2.85 -19.10
N ARG A 383 15.24 -2.50 -19.74
CA ARG A 383 15.23 -1.80 -21.02
C ARG A 383 14.52 -2.62 -22.11
N ALA A 384 14.78 -3.93 -22.16
CA ALA A 384 14.13 -4.82 -23.13
C ALA A 384 12.61 -4.88 -22.96
N VAL A 385 12.10 -4.85 -21.73
CA VAL A 385 10.64 -4.79 -21.47
C VAL A 385 10.08 -3.41 -21.87
N LEU A 386 10.75 -2.31 -21.54
CA LEU A 386 10.31 -0.97 -21.93
C LEU A 386 10.27 -0.81 -23.47
N ASP A 387 11.34 -1.23 -24.17
CA ASP A 387 11.42 -1.22 -25.63
C ASP A 387 10.32 -2.10 -26.25
N TYR A 388 10.04 -3.26 -25.66
CA TYR A 388 8.96 -4.14 -26.10
C TYR A 388 7.59 -3.46 -25.99
N ILE A 389 7.32 -2.77 -24.88
CA ILE A 389 6.05 -2.08 -24.67
C ILE A 389 5.90 -0.95 -25.68
N GLU A 390 6.92 -0.14 -25.87
CA GLU A 390 6.90 0.94 -26.86
C GLU A 390 6.69 0.42 -28.29
N ALA A 391 7.39 -0.66 -28.68
CA ALA A 391 7.28 -1.25 -30.00
C ALA A 391 5.92 -1.92 -30.28
N ASN A 392 5.23 -2.42 -29.25
CA ASN A 392 3.96 -3.13 -29.43
C ASN A 392 2.73 -2.25 -29.17
N TYR A 393 2.84 -1.26 -28.28
CA TYR A 393 1.71 -0.49 -27.80
C TYR A 393 1.88 1.04 -27.96
N GLY A 394 3.08 1.52 -28.26
CA GLY A 394 3.40 2.95 -28.30
C GLY A 394 2.87 3.72 -29.53
N SER A 395 2.27 3.04 -30.52
CA SER A 395 1.82 3.67 -31.79
C SER A 395 0.30 3.76 -31.88
#